data_8897e536ea282d7ba8e51a9f3c01c843
#
_entry.id   8897e536ea282d7ba8e51a9f3c01c843
#
_cell.length_a   1.000
_cell.length_b   1.000
_cell.length_c   1.000
_cell.angle_alpha   90.00
_cell.angle_beta   90.00
_cell.angle_gamma   90.00
#
_symmetry.space_group_name_H-M   'P 1'
#
loop_
_entity.id
_entity.type
_entity.pdbx_description
1 polymer ?
#
loop_
_entity_poly.entity_id
_entity_poly.type
_entity_poly.pdbx_seq_one_letter_code
_entity_poly.pdbx_strand_id
1 'polypeptide(L)'
;TMLQLTAERPMLNVVYDQCGTPTYALDLAKAICTILQDYNTSLTAHRYPKSGIYHYSNLGVCSWYDFTQMIQQTANTLCPSAETQRHCDIRPCLSSQYPSPVKRPSYSVLDKTKIQEAFHLDIPYWTDSLRQCIANLLK
;
A
#
# COMPACT_ATOMS: atom_id res chain seq x y z
N THR A 1 3.80 9.62 -7.54
CA THR A 1 3.88 9.26 -8.97
C THR A 1 2.50 9.10 -9.60
N MET A 2 1.68 8.07 -9.27
CA MET A 2 0.37 7.86 -9.92
C MET A 2 -0.61 9.01 -9.70
N LEU A 3 -0.65 9.59 -8.50
CA LEU A 3 -1.46 10.77 -8.21
C LEU A 3 -1.13 11.95 -9.15
N GLN A 4 0.13 12.14 -9.48
CA GLN A 4 0.58 13.16 -10.43
C GLN A 4 0.29 12.76 -11.88
N LEU A 5 0.63 11.52 -12.27
CA LEU A 5 0.42 11.04 -13.63
C LEU A 5 -1.05 11.07 -14.06
N THR A 6 -1.97 10.72 -13.15
CA THR A 6 -3.42 10.79 -13.43
C THR A 6 -3.96 12.21 -13.53
N ALA A 7 -3.23 13.22 -13.04
CA ALA A 7 -3.57 14.63 -13.24
C ALA A 7 -3.01 15.20 -14.54
N GLU A 8 -1.84 14.71 -14.99
CA GLU A 8 -1.10 15.29 -16.12
C GLU A 8 -1.36 14.59 -17.45
N ARG A 9 -1.75 13.30 -17.43
CA ARG A 9 -1.87 12.49 -18.65
C ARG A 9 -3.31 12.14 -18.98
N PRO A 10 -3.71 12.22 -20.26
CA PRO A 10 -5.06 11.82 -20.68
C PRO A 10 -5.27 10.31 -20.61
N MET A 11 -4.18 9.50 -20.72
CA MET A 11 -4.23 8.05 -20.73
C MET A 11 -2.97 7.44 -20.09
N LEU A 12 -3.17 6.32 -19.36
CA LEU A 12 -2.11 5.50 -18.79
C LEU A 12 -2.40 4.01 -19.02
N ASN A 13 -1.40 3.25 -19.47
CA ASN A 13 -1.44 1.80 -19.46
C ASN A 13 -0.79 1.30 -18.17
N VAL A 14 -1.51 0.49 -17.39
CA VAL A 14 -1.06 0.02 -16.07
C VAL A 14 -1.18 -1.50 -15.97
N VAL A 15 -0.14 -2.14 -15.47
CA VAL A 15 -0.04 -3.59 -15.35
C VAL A 15 -1.10 -4.12 -14.37
N TYR A 16 -1.88 -5.14 -14.81
CA TYR A 16 -2.94 -5.76 -14.01
C TYR A 16 -2.64 -7.19 -13.58
N ASP A 17 -1.67 -7.88 -14.20
CA ASP A 17 -1.27 -9.26 -13.91
C ASP A 17 -0.17 -9.39 -12.86
N GLN A 18 0.12 -8.31 -12.13
CA GLN A 18 0.99 -8.29 -10.95
C GLN A 18 0.20 -7.81 -9.74
N CYS A 19 -0.03 -8.73 -8.80
CA CYS A 19 -0.80 -8.49 -7.60
C CYS A 19 0.09 -8.46 -6.34
N GLY A 20 -0.20 -7.53 -5.47
CA GLY A 20 0.48 -7.35 -4.19
C GLY A 20 -0.39 -6.58 -3.21
N THR A 21 0.19 -6.11 -2.13
CA THR A 21 -0.51 -5.24 -1.19
C THR A 21 0.24 -3.93 -1.01
N PRO A 22 -0.35 -2.79 -1.35
CA PRO A 22 0.23 -1.49 -1.03
C PRO A 22 0.40 -1.32 0.48
N THR A 23 1.49 -0.70 0.89
CA THR A 23 1.80 -0.47 2.30
C THR A 23 1.94 1.02 2.57
N TYR A 24 1.11 1.54 3.47
CA TYR A 24 1.21 2.92 3.92
C TYR A 24 2.31 3.05 4.97
N ALA A 25 3.29 3.92 4.71
CA ALA A 25 4.46 4.08 5.57
C ALA A 25 4.11 4.45 7.01
N LEU A 26 3.04 5.24 7.24
CA LEU A 26 2.59 5.61 8.58
C LEU A 26 2.07 4.39 9.37
N ASP A 27 1.36 3.47 8.71
CA ASP A 27 0.87 2.25 9.38
C ASP A 27 2.03 1.33 9.74
N LEU A 28 3.02 1.18 8.86
CA LEU A 28 4.25 0.46 9.17
C LEU A 28 5.00 1.12 10.33
N ALA A 29 5.11 2.44 10.36
CA ALA A 29 5.75 3.16 11.46
C ALA A 29 5.04 2.93 12.80
N LYS A 30 3.70 2.95 12.81
CA LYS A 30 2.92 2.61 14.03
C LYS A 30 3.19 1.18 14.50
N ALA A 31 3.21 0.21 13.57
CA ALA A 31 3.53 -1.17 13.90
C ALA A 31 4.94 -1.31 14.50
N ILE A 32 5.94 -0.62 13.93
CA ILE A 32 7.31 -0.58 14.49
C ILE A 32 7.31 0.00 15.91
N CYS A 33 6.59 1.11 16.15
CA CYS A 33 6.48 1.70 17.48
C CYS A 33 5.86 0.72 18.50
N THR A 34 4.81 0.00 18.11
CA THR A 34 4.19 -1.04 18.96
C THR A 34 5.19 -2.16 19.30
N ILE A 35 5.97 -2.62 18.31
CA ILE A 35 7.01 -3.65 18.53
C ILE A 35 8.10 -3.14 19.49
N LEU A 36 8.53 -1.89 19.33
CA LEU A 36 9.54 -1.29 20.23
C LEU A 36 9.02 -1.12 21.64
N GLN A 37 7.76 -0.74 21.82
CA GLN A 37 7.12 -0.67 23.13
C GLN A 37 7.05 -2.05 23.80
N ASP A 38 6.61 -3.08 23.06
CA ASP A 38 6.58 -4.46 23.53
C ASP A 38 7.99 -4.95 23.89
N TYR A 39 9.00 -4.64 23.08
CA TYR A 39 10.39 -4.96 23.37
C TYR A 39 10.85 -4.36 24.70
N ASN A 40 10.61 -3.06 24.94
CA ASN A 40 11.03 -2.38 26.15
C ASN A 40 10.34 -2.92 27.41
N THR A 41 9.09 -3.39 27.30
CA THR A 41 8.33 -3.93 28.45
C THR A 41 8.56 -5.41 28.68
N SER A 42 8.91 -6.18 27.65
CA SER A 42 9.02 -7.65 27.68
C SER A 42 10.46 -8.16 27.73
N LEU A 43 11.45 -7.26 27.71
CA LEU A 43 12.87 -7.65 27.76
C LEU A 43 13.22 -8.19 29.16
N THR A 44 13.52 -9.47 29.23
CA THR A 44 13.93 -10.16 30.46
C THR A 44 15.24 -10.89 30.25
N ALA A 45 16.16 -10.83 31.23
CA ALA A 45 17.42 -11.58 31.23
C ALA A 45 18.21 -11.50 29.90
N HIS A 46 18.28 -10.34 29.29
CA HIS A 46 18.97 -10.06 28.02
C HIS A 46 18.42 -10.80 26.79
N ARG A 47 17.22 -11.36 26.88
CA ARG A 47 16.58 -12.04 25.73
C ARG A 47 15.17 -11.53 25.52
N TYR A 48 14.87 -11.11 24.29
CA TYR A 48 13.51 -10.78 23.87
C TYR A 48 12.81 -12.04 23.33
N PRO A 49 11.68 -12.46 23.94
CA PRO A 49 11.03 -13.73 23.62
C PRO A 49 10.39 -13.77 22.21
N LYS A 50 10.05 -12.60 21.65
CA LYS A 50 9.42 -12.47 20.34
C LYS A 50 10.42 -12.15 19.23
N SER A 51 11.72 -12.38 19.43
CA SER A 51 12.73 -12.20 18.38
C SER A 51 12.45 -13.12 17.18
N GLY A 52 12.53 -12.58 15.95
CA GLY A 52 12.30 -13.39 14.75
C GLY A 52 12.07 -12.54 13.51
N ILE A 53 11.75 -13.24 12.40
CA ILE A 53 11.39 -12.61 11.13
C ILE A 53 9.88 -12.49 11.07
N TYR A 54 9.41 -11.30 10.71
CA TYR A 54 8.00 -10.97 10.54
C TYR A 54 7.78 -10.27 9.21
N HIS A 55 6.61 -10.47 8.63
CA HIS A 55 6.18 -9.76 7.43
C HIS A 55 5.12 -8.73 7.79
N TYR A 56 5.18 -7.57 7.16
CA TYR A 56 4.18 -6.53 7.28
C TYR A 56 3.83 -5.94 5.91
N SER A 57 2.55 -5.78 5.67
CA SER A 57 1.92 -4.92 4.66
C SER A 57 0.50 -4.62 5.13
N ASN A 58 -0.20 -3.66 4.53
CA ASN A 58 -1.62 -3.51 4.80
C ASN A 58 -2.41 -4.77 4.39
N LEU A 59 -3.67 -4.91 4.81
CA LEU A 59 -4.52 -6.02 4.40
C LEU A 59 -5.07 -5.82 2.99
N GLY A 60 -5.53 -6.92 2.39
CA GLY A 60 -6.10 -6.94 1.04
C GLY A 60 -5.07 -7.21 -0.06
N VAL A 61 -5.55 -7.28 -1.28
CA VAL A 61 -4.76 -7.55 -2.49
C VAL A 61 -5.29 -6.68 -3.60
N CYS A 62 -4.40 -6.12 -4.41
CA CYS A 62 -4.77 -5.44 -5.65
C CYS A 62 -3.64 -5.54 -6.69
N SER A 63 -3.99 -5.37 -7.96
CA SER A 63 -3.01 -5.13 -9.02
C SER A 63 -2.54 -3.67 -9.02
N TRP A 64 -1.48 -3.38 -9.77
CA TRP A 64 -1.09 -1.98 -10.02
C TRP A 64 -2.18 -1.18 -10.71
N TYR A 65 -2.97 -1.84 -11.59
CA TYR A 65 -4.13 -1.24 -12.25
C TYR A 65 -5.20 -0.84 -11.23
N ASP A 66 -5.63 -1.78 -10.37
CA ASP A 66 -6.64 -1.51 -9.33
C ASP A 66 -6.17 -0.40 -8.38
N PHE A 67 -4.89 -0.42 -7.99
CA PHE A 67 -4.30 0.60 -7.14
C PHE A 67 -4.35 1.99 -7.79
N THR A 68 -4.04 2.09 -9.08
CA THR A 68 -4.06 3.36 -9.82
C THR A 68 -5.49 3.88 -9.99
N GLN A 69 -6.46 3.01 -10.28
CA GLN A 69 -7.88 3.36 -10.33
C GLN A 69 -8.35 3.94 -9.00
N MET A 70 -8.02 3.27 -7.91
CA MET A 70 -8.43 3.71 -6.57
C MET A 70 -7.75 5.03 -6.17
N ILE A 71 -6.51 5.28 -6.59
CA ILE A 71 -5.83 6.57 -6.39
C ILE A 71 -6.62 7.70 -7.06
N GLN A 72 -6.99 7.54 -8.33
CA GLN A 72 -7.74 8.55 -9.08
C GLN A 72 -9.13 8.78 -8.45
N GLN A 73 -9.86 7.71 -8.16
CA GLN A 73 -11.18 7.78 -7.54
C GLN A 73 -11.14 8.48 -6.17
N THR A 74 -10.16 8.11 -5.33
CA THR A 74 -10.00 8.71 -4.00
C THR A 74 -9.65 10.19 -4.09
N ALA A 75 -8.73 10.57 -4.98
CA ALA A 75 -8.36 11.96 -5.19
C ALA A 75 -9.55 12.81 -5.67
N ASN A 76 -10.33 12.29 -6.62
CA ASN A 76 -11.53 12.96 -7.11
C ASN A 76 -12.63 13.11 -6.03
N THR A 77 -12.74 12.13 -5.14
CA THR A 77 -13.68 12.20 -4.01
C THR A 77 -13.24 13.24 -2.97
N LEU A 78 -11.93 13.36 -2.72
CA LEU A 78 -11.41 14.31 -1.73
C LEU A 78 -11.32 15.74 -2.26
N CYS A 79 -11.18 15.92 -3.58
CA CYS A 79 -11.13 17.20 -4.25
C CYS A 79 -12.19 17.27 -5.35
N PRO A 80 -13.46 17.54 -5.01
CA PRO A 80 -14.59 17.41 -5.95
C PRO A 80 -14.76 18.59 -6.93
N SER A 81 -13.88 19.60 -6.90
CA SER A 81 -13.99 20.73 -7.84
C SER A 81 -13.67 20.30 -9.26
N ALA A 82 -14.38 20.87 -10.26
CA ALA A 82 -14.16 20.55 -11.67
C ALA A 82 -12.72 20.79 -12.14
N GLU A 83 -12.04 21.78 -11.56
CA GLU A 83 -10.65 22.12 -11.88
C GLU A 83 -9.63 21.07 -11.38
N THR A 84 -9.97 20.32 -10.35
CA THR A 84 -9.10 19.32 -9.72
C THR A 84 -9.46 17.89 -10.09
N GLN A 85 -10.56 17.68 -10.80
CA GLN A 85 -11.00 16.36 -11.26
C GLN A 85 -9.98 15.75 -12.24
N ARG A 86 -9.63 14.49 -11.99
CA ARG A 86 -8.75 13.71 -12.85
C ARG A 86 -9.58 12.86 -13.80
N HIS A 87 -9.34 13.01 -15.10
CA HIS A 87 -10.07 12.30 -16.17
C HIS A 87 -9.13 11.39 -16.97
N CYS A 88 -8.07 10.90 -16.36
CA CYS A 88 -7.15 9.99 -17.01
C CYS A 88 -7.81 8.67 -17.37
N ASP A 89 -7.74 8.25 -18.63
CA ASP A 89 -8.19 6.95 -19.09
C ASP A 89 -7.14 5.88 -18.68
N ILE A 90 -7.40 5.18 -17.57
CA ILE A 90 -6.51 4.16 -17.03
C ILE A 90 -6.87 2.82 -17.65
N ARG A 91 -5.98 2.28 -18.50
CA ARG A 91 -6.18 1.03 -19.23
C ARG A 91 -5.33 -0.10 -18.65
N PRO A 92 -5.88 -1.31 -18.49
CA PRO A 92 -5.11 -2.47 -18.07
C PRO A 92 -4.18 -2.93 -19.19
N CYS A 93 -2.97 -3.37 -18.83
CA CYS A 93 -2.05 -4.06 -19.74
C CYS A 93 -1.38 -5.24 -19.04
N LEU A 94 -0.88 -6.20 -19.83
CA LEU A 94 -0.07 -7.30 -19.32
C LEU A 94 1.36 -6.85 -19.03
N SER A 95 2.04 -7.54 -18.12
CA SER A 95 3.48 -7.34 -17.86
C SER A 95 4.33 -7.52 -19.12
N SER A 96 3.93 -8.39 -20.03
CA SER A 96 4.60 -8.60 -21.33
C SER A 96 4.49 -7.41 -22.28
N GLN A 97 3.52 -6.53 -22.07
CA GLN A 97 3.29 -5.32 -22.87
C GLN A 97 3.93 -4.07 -22.25
N TYR A 98 4.47 -4.21 -21.03
CA TYR A 98 5.08 -3.12 -20.30
C TYR A 98 6.62 -3.28 -20.28
N PRO A 99 7.39 -2.34 -20.84
CA PRO A 99 8.85 -2.46 -20.87
C PRO A 99 9.41 -2.41 -19.44
N SER A 100 9.95 -3.52 -18.97
CA SER A 100 10.62 -3.62 -17.67
C SER A 100 11.89 -4.45 -17.81
N PRO A 101 13.04 -3.97 -17.31
CA PRO A 101 14.29 -4.73 -17.35
C PRO A 101 14.27 -5.94 -16.38
N VAL A 102 13.33 -5.99 -15.45
CA VAL A 102 13.22 -7.03 -14.42
C VAL A 102 11.87 -7.71 -14.49
N LYS A 103 11.87 -9.03 -14.53
CA LYS A 103 10.65 -9.85 -14.40
C LYS A 103 10.21 -9.84 -12.92
N ARG A 104 9.02 -9.32 -12.65
CA ARG A 104 8.40 -9.33 -11.31
C ARG A 104 7.46 -10.52 -11.16
N PRO A 105 7.29 -11.05 -9.94
CA PRO A 105 6.31 -12.11 -9.69
C PRO A 105 4.89 -11.58 -9.95
N SER A 106 4.01 -12.47 -10.43
CA SER A 106 2.59 -12.16 -10.64
C SER A 106 1.81 -12.01 -9.33
N TYR A 107 2.31 -12.62 -8.25
CA TYR A 107 1.68 -12.56 -6.93
C TYR A 107 2.76 -12.42 -5.84
N SER A 108 2.67 -11.36 -5.04
CA SER A 108 3.66 -11.03 -4.01
C SER A 108 3.01 -10.65 -2.66
N VAL A 109 1.86 -11.25 -2.36
CA VAL A 109 1.15 -11.02 -1.10
C VAL A 109 1.83 -11.78 0.04
N LEU A 110 2.06 -11.09 1.15
CA LEU A 110 2.69 -11.64 2.36
C LEU A 110 1.62 -12.09 3.36
N ASP A 111 1.89 -13.21 4.04
CA ASP A 111 1.15 -13.61 5.23
C ASP A 111 1.58 -12.76 6.43
N LYS A 112 0.61 -12.11 7.08
CA LYS A 112 0.80 -11.23 8.24
C LYS A 112 0.28 -11.84 9.54
N THR A 113 -0.22 -13.07 9.53
CA THR A 113 -0.80 -13.73 10.72
C THR A 113 0.18 -13.72 11.89
N LYS A 114 1.44 -14.09 11.65
CA LYS A 114 2.47 -14.15 12.69
C LYS A 114 2.69 -12.80 13.41
N ILE A 115 2.76 -11.69 12.67
CA ILE A 115 2.99 -10.37 13.29
C ILE A 115 1.74 -9.87 14.02
N GLN A 116 0.54 -10.14 13.47
CA GLN A 116 -0.72 -9.78 14.10
C GLN A 116 -0.90 -10.51 15.44
N GLU A 117 -0.68 -11.82 15.48
CA GLU A 117 -0.78 -12.62 16.70
C GLU A 117 0.29 -12.25 17.74
N ALA A 118 1.55 -12.09 17.31
CA ALA A 118 2.65 -11.80 18.23
C ALA A 118 2.54 -10.44 18.92
N PHE A 119 2.04 -9.42 18.22
CA PHE A 119 2.01 -8.04 18.69
C PHE A 119 0.60 -7.45 18.82
N HIS A 120 -0.43 -8.26 18.62
CA HIS A 120 -1.84 -7.84 18.65
C HIS A 120 -2.12 -6.64 17.75
N LEU A 121 -1.54 -6.65 16.54
CA LEU A 121 -1.67 -5.56 15.58
C LEU A 121 -3.01 -5.65 14.84
N ASP A 122 -3.75 -4.56 14.86
CA ASP A 122 -4.86 -4.32 13.94
C ASP A 122 -4.32 -3.63 12.68
N ILE A 123 -4.19 -4.39 11.60
CA ILE A 123 -3.63 -3.91 10.33
C ILE A 123 -4.75 -3.39 9.45
N PRO A 124 -4.74 -2.10 9.05
CA PRO A 124 -5.79 -1.54 8.19
C PRO A 124 -5.81 -2.17 6.80
N TYR A 125 -7.00 -2.17 6.17
CA TYR A 125 -7.14 -2.54 4.77
C TYR A 125 -6.50 -1.45 3.87
N TRP A 126 -5.87 -1.85 2.77
CA TRP A 126 -5.08 -0.95 1.93
C TRP A 126 -5.86 0.27 1.38
N THR A 127 -7.17 0.13 1.12
CA THR A 127 -7.99 1.24 0.63
C THR A 127 -8.20 2.34 1.67
N ASP A 128 -8.35 1.96 2.95
CA ASP A 128 -8.51 2.91 4.05
C ASP A 128 -7.23 3.71 4.27
N SER A 129 -6.11 3.00 4.27
CA SER A 129 -4.77 3.59 4.36
C SER A 129 -4.44 4.47 3.17
N LEU A 130 -4.84 4.07 1.95
CA LEU A 130 -4.70 4.89 0.76
C LEU A 130 -5.48 6.20 0.88
N ARG A 131 -6.72 6.15 1.34
CA ARG A 131 -7.56 7.34 1.55
C ARG A 131 -6.89 8.32 2.52
N GLN A 132 -6.37 7.82 3.64
CA GLN A 132 -5.65 8.63 4.61
C GLN A 132 -4.36 9.21 4.01
N CYS A 133 -3.61 8.42 3.26
CA CYS A 133 -2.39 8.85 2.57
C CYS A 133 -2.67 10.00 1.60
N ILE A 134 -3.66 9.84 0.72
CA ILE A 134 -4.03 10.87 -0.26
C ILE A 134 -4.54 12.14 0.45
N ALA A 135 -5.38 12.00 1.48
CA ALA A 135 -5.85 13.15 2.26
C ALA A 135 -4.70 13.93 2.91
N ASN A 136 -3.61 13.27 3.32
CA ASN A 136 -2.43 13.92 3.87
C ASN A 136 -1.54 14.58 2.80
N LEU A 137 -1.57 14.07 1.56
CA LEU A 137 -0.80 14.63 0.44
C LEU A 137 -1.47 15.83 -0.24
N LEU A 138 -2.79 15.99 -0.06
CA LEU A 138 -3.57 17.06 -0.68
C LEU A 138 -3.80 18.26 0.26
N LYS A 139 -3.29 18.21 1.48
CA LYS A 139 -3.24 19.34 2.44
C LYS A 139 -2.11 20.30 2.07
#